data_1104deaee70f1b064842d96b001f7954
#
_entry.id   1104deaee70f1b064842d96b001f7954
#
_cell.length_a   1.000
_cell.length_b   1.000
_cell.length_c   1.000
_cell.angle_alpha   90.00
_cell.angle_beta   90.00
_cell.angle_gamma   90.00
#
_symmetry.space_group_name_H-M   'P 1'
#
loop_
_entity.id
_entity.type
_entity.pdbx_description
1 polymer ?
#
loop_
_entity_poly.entity_id
_entity_poly.type
_entity_poly.pdbx_seq_one_letter_code
_entity_poly.pdbx_strand_id
1 'polypeptide(L)'
;AYNRAHTIGRTYKSLCSQKCKDFVWLIVDDGSTDNTAELVKDWMSKDNGFEIQYIYKENGGMHTAHNVAYRNIHTELNTCIDSDDALSENAVEKIINKWNQVKSKGYAGIIALDANMNTGKIIGKGFPKDMTETTLSGYYASGGSGDKKLIYRTDIINSVPEYPVFDNEKYLALAYKYKLIDQKYKLAVLNEVVCDVEYQEDGNSHIMYKQYMKCPKSFAFWRKICMQYPDSNKRLLVDCVHYVADSIIAKNKHYIKESPRRILTVLATPPGLLLSLFFRMKMDSLMEVK
;
A
#
# COMPACT_ATOMS: atom_id res chain seq x y z
N ALA A 1 -1.64 -11.20 -5.62
CA ALA A 1 -2.96 -11.48 -6.21
C ALA A 1 -3.79 -12.35 -5.27
N TYR A 2 -5.11 -12.22 -5.30
CA TYR A 2 -6.06 -13.11 -4.63
C TYR A 2 -7.37 -13.11 -5.41
N ASN A 3 -7.69 -14.25 -6.07
CA ASN A 3 -8.87 -14.41 -6.95
C ASN A 3 -8.97 -13.31 -8.02
N ARG A 4 -7.92 -13.20 -8.84
CA ARG A 4 -7.78 -12.14 -9.86
C ARG A 4 -7.70 -12.66 -11.30
N ALA A 5 -8.16 -13.88 -11.55
CA ALA A 5 -8.17 -14.44 -12.91
C ALA A 5 -8.84 -13.52 -13.95
N HIS A 6 -9.85 -12.73 -13.53
CA HIS A 6 -10.60 -11.82 -14.40
C HIS A 6 -9.89 -10.48 -14.70
N THR A 7 -8.89 -10.07 -13.91
CA THR A 7 -8.20 -8.77 -14.04
C THR A 7 -6.71 -8.88 -14.35
N ILE A 8 -6.00 -9.86 -13.78
CA ILE A 8 -4.53 -9.97 -13.84
C ILE A 8 -3.98 -10.07 -15.28
N GLY A 9 -4.80 -10.51 -16.23
CA GLY A 9 -4.47 -10.51 -17.66
C GLY A 9 -4.20 -9.12 -18.24
N ARG A 10 -4.74 -8.07 -17.66
CA ARG A 10 -4.47 -6.69 -18.04
C ARG A 10 -3.06 -6.29 -17.64
N THR A 11 -2.68 -6.58 -16.40
CA THR A 11 -1.31 -6.36 -15.91
C THR A 11 -0.31 -7.10 -16.78
N TYR A 12 -0.54 -8.38 -17.08
CA TYR A 12 0.30 -9.17 -17.98
C TYR A 12 0.50 -8.51 -19.35
N LYS A 13 -0.59 -8.10 -20.00
CA LYS A 13 -0.53 -7.44 -21.32
C LYS A 13 0.28 -6.14 -21.27
N SER A 14 0.14 -5.34 -20.19
CA SER A 14 0.90 -4.10 -20.03
C SER A 14 2.40 -4.33 -19.85
N LEU A 15 2.79 -5.43 -19.21
CA LEU A 15 4.18 -5.87 -19.07
C LEU A 15 4.74 -6.38 -20.41
N CYS A 16 3.95 -7.17 -21.15
CA CYS A 16 4.33 -7.62 -22.50
C CYS A 16 4.51 -6.46 -23.49
N SER A 17 3.81 -5.34 -23.32
CA SER A 17 3.93 -4.16 -24.19
C SER A 17 5.09 -3.24 -23.86
N GLN A 18 5.75 -3.38 -22.69
CA GLN A 18 6.92 -2.57 -22.34
C GLN A 18 8.05 -2.77 -23.37
N LYS A 19 8.64 -1.68 -23.83
CA LYS A 19 9.82 -1.73 -24.73
C LYS A 19 11.08 -2.22 -24.00
N CYS A 20 11.30 -1.70 -22.80
CA CYS A 20 12.37 -2.18 -21.93
C CYS A 20 11.90 -3.41 -21.16
N LYS A 21 12.64 -4.52 -21.30
CA LYS A 21 12.37 -5.80 -20.64
C LYS A 21 13.29 -6.08 -19.46
N ASP A 22 14.03 -5.09 -18.99
CA ASP A 22 14.94 -5.22 -17.84
C ASP A 22 14.16 -5.18 -16.51
N PHE A 23 13.33 -6.19 -16.30
CA PHE A 23 12.56 -6.41 -15.08
C PHE A 23 12.17 -7.87 -14.90
N VAL A 24 11.85 -8.23 -13.67
CA VAL A 24 11.24 -9.51 -13.27
C VAL A 24 9.83 -9.23 -12.77
N TRP A 25 8.85 -10.03 -13.18
CA TRP A 25 7.50 -9.97 -12.63
C TRP A 25 7.30 -11.06 -11.57
N LEU A 26 7.41 -10.70 -10.30
CA LEU A 26 7.12 -11.58 -9.18
C LEU A 26 5.64 -11.49 -8.81
N ILE A 27 4.93 -12.61 -8.92
CA ILE A 27 3.53 -12.75 -8.53
C ILE A 27 3.45 -13.55 -7.22
N VAL A 28 2.95 -12.92 -6.17
CA VAL A 28 2.61 -13.62 -4.92
C VAL A 28 1.10 -13.85 -4.90
N ASP A 29 0.71 -15.11 -4.99
CA ASP A 29 -0.69 -15.53 -4.90
C ASP A 29 -1.05 -15.80 -3.44
N ASP A 30 -1.93 -14.98 -2.89
CA ASP A 30 -2.38 -15.03 -1.50
C ASP A 30 -3.53 -16.02 -1.30
N GLY A 31 -3.40 -17.23 -1.87
CA GLY A 31 -4.33 -18.33 -1.68
C GLY A 31 -5.55 -18.28 -2.60
N SER A 32 -5.37 -17.95 -3.87
CA SER A 32 -6.46 -17.96 -4.87
C SER A 32 -7.07 -19.34 -5.01
N THR A 33 -8.38 -19.36 -5.26
CA THR A 33 -9.21 -20.55 -5.51
C THR A 33 -9.86 -20.54 -6.90
N ASP A 34 -9.64 -19.46 -7.65
CA ASP A 34 -10.02 -19.32 -9.06
C ASP A 34 -8.87 -19.73 -9.99
N ASN A 35 -8.99 -19.51 -11.28
CA ASN A 35 -8.00 -19.88 -12.29
C ASN A 35 -6.76 -18.94 -12.34
N THR A 36 -6.49 -18.14 -11.29
CA THR A 36 -5.35 -17.23 -11.28
C THR A 36 -4.03 -17.99 -11.46
N ALA A 37 -3.85 -19.11 -10.74
CA ALA A 37 -2.62 -19.90 -10.80
C ALA A 37 -2.38 -20.52 -12.18
N GLU A 38 -3.43 -21.06 -12.82
CA GLU A 38 -3.36 -21.67 -14.15
C GLU A 38 -2.95 -20.64 -15.21
N LEU A 39 -3.55 -19.44 -15.16
CA LEU A 39 -3.19 -18.35 -16.07
C LEU A 39 -1.73 -17.95 -15.94
N VAL A 40 -1.22 -17.81 -14.72
CA VAL A 40 0.16 -17.44 -14.49
C VAL A 40 1.11 -18.51 -14.98
N LYS A 41 0.83 -19.81 -14.74
CA LYS A 41 1.63 -20.94 -15.23
C LYS A 41 1.67 -20.99 -16.76
N ASP A 42 0.54 -20.70 -17.42
CA ASP A 42 0.50 -20.61 -18.89
C ASP A 42 1.42 -19.48 -19.39
N TRP A 43 1.42 -18.31 -18.74
CA TRP A 43 2.32 -17.22 -19.13
C TRP A 43 3.80 -17.54 -18.86
N MET A 44 4.13 -18.23 -17.77
CA MET A 44 5.50 -18.65 -17.46
C MET A 44 6.07 -19.60 -18.51
N SER A 45 5.22 -20.34 -19.24
CA SER A 45 5.64 -21.27 -20.31
C SER A 45 5.94 -20.56 -21.64
N LYS A 46 5.65 -19.25 -21.76
CA LYS A 46 5.81 -18.46 -22.99
C LYS A 46 7.12 -17.68 -22.97
N ASP A 47 7.64 -17.35 -24.14
CA ASP A 47 8.71 -16.38 -24.29
C ASP A 47 8.11 -14.96 -24.16
N ASN A 48 8.28 -14.36 -23.00
CA ASN A 48 7.75 -13.02 -22.68
C ASN A 48 8.81 -11.92 -22.88
N GLY A 49 10.05 -12.27 -23.13
CA GLY A 49 11.19 -11.36 -23.10
C GLY A 49 11.58 -10.86 -21.69
N PHE A 50 10.91 -11.33 -20.64
CA PHE A 50 11.20 -11.06 -19.22
C PHE A 50 10.82 -12.27 -18.37
N GLU A 51 11.42 -12.37 -17.18
CA GLU A 51 11.17 -13.47 -16.25
C GLU A 51 9.86 -13.26 -15.49
N ILE A 52 9.06 -14.34 -15.34
CA ILE A 52 7.90 -14.40 -14.47
C ILE A 52 8.18 -15.39 -13.35
N GLN A 53 8.06 -14.94 -12.10
CA GLN A 53 8.17 -15.76 -10.90
C GLN A 53 6.81 -15.86 -10.21
N TYR A 54 6.46 -17.04 -9.71
CA TYR A 54 5.19 -17.29 -9.03
C TYR A 54 5.41 -17.96 -7.68
N ILE A 55 4.84 -17.38 -6.64
CA ILE A 55 4.87 -17.93 -5.28
C ILE A 55 3.44 -18.02 -4.77
N TYR A 56 3.00 -19.24 -4.44
CA TYR A 56 1.74 -19.47 -3.74
C TYR A 56 1.95 -19.41 -2.23
N LYS A 57 1.00 -18.83 -1.48
CA LYS A 57 0.91 -18.89 -0.04
C LYS A 57 -0.55 -19.00 0.41
N GLU A 58 -0.78 -19.52 1.62
CA GLU A 58 -2.11 -19.47 2.22
C GLU A 58 -2.59 -18.04 2.42
N ASN A 59 -3.91 -17.81 2.26
CA ASN A 59 -4.50 -16.47 2.34
C ASN A 59 -4.31 -15.83 3.72
N GLY A 60 -3.48 -14.82 3.79
CA GLY A 60 -3.17 -14.03 4.98
C GLY A 60 -3.40 -12.52 4.83
N GLY A 61 -3.82 -12.09 3.65
CA GLY A 61 -4.03 -10.68 3.31
C GLY A 61 -2.82 -10.02 2.65
N MET A 62 -3.08 -8.92 1.95
CA MET A 62 -2.13 -8.22 1.09
C MET A 62 -0.78 -7.94 1.76
N HIS A 63 -0.77 -7.49 3.01
CA HIS A 63 0.46 -7.19 3.76
C HIS A 63 1.36 -8.43 3.95
N THR A 64 0.79 -9.63 4.11
CA THR A 64 1.56 -10.87 4.20
C THR A 64 2.13 -11.29 2.86
N ALA A 65 1.41 -11.04 1.76
CA ALA A 65 1.91 -11.23 0.40
C ALA A 65 3.08 -10.28 0.11
N HIS A 66 3.01 -9.02 0.56
CA HIS A 66 4.14 -8.09 0.48
C HIS A 66 5.37 -8.57 1.26
N ASN A 67 5.20 -9.15 2.46
CA ASN A 67 6.33 -9.72 3.21
C ASN A 67 7.02 -10.84 2.40
N VAL A 68 6.23 -11.73 1.77
CA VAL A 68 6.78 -12.77 0.90
C VAL A 68 7.47 -12.16 -0.30
N ALA A 69 6.86 -11.17 -0.96
CA ALA A 69 7.47 -10.50 -2.11
C ALA A 69 8.82 -9.88 -1.75
N TYR A 70 8.88 -9.07 -0.69
CA TYR A 70 10.13 -8.39 -0.30
C TYR A 70 11.27 -9.34 0.10
N ARG A 71 10.97 -10.54 0.61
CA ARG A 71 11.98 -11.57 0.88
C ARG A 71 12.55 -12.19 -0.39
N ASN A 72 11.81 -12.12 -1.51
CA ASN A 72 12.15 -12.80 -2.77
C ASN A 72 12.53 -11.84 -3.90
N ILE A 73 12.54 -10.53 -3.68
CA ILE A 73 13.00 -9.56 -4.66
C ILE A 73 14.51 -9.38 -4.51
N HIS A 74 15.22 -9.52 -5.64
CA HIS A 74 16.69 -9.40 -5.71
C HIS A 74 17.16 -8.26 -6.62
N THR A 75 16.25 -7.58 -7.30
CA THR A 75 16.55 -6.41 -8.16
C THR A 75 16.85 -5.16 -7.32
N GLU A 76 17.58 -4.20 -7.87
CA GLU A 76 17.93 -2.94 -7.17
C GLU A 76 16.69 -2.13 -6.79
N LEU A 77 15.73 -2.04 -7.69
CA LEU A 77 14.44 -1.37 -7.50
C LEU A 77 13.30 -2.36 -7.48
N ASN A 78 12.24 -2.02 -6.77
CA ASN A 78 10.98 -2.74 -6.80
C ASN A 78 9.78 -1.78 -6.78
N THR A 79 8.69 -2.22 -7.38
CA THR A 79 7.40 -1.53 -7.30
C THR A 79 6.28 -2.56 -7.26
N CYS A 80 5.19 -2.24 -6.58
CA CYS A 80 3.98 -3.05 -6.63
C CYS A 80 3.05 -2.54 -7.73
N ILE A 81 2.50 -3.46 -8.51
CA ILE A 81 1.40 -3.22 -9.43
C ILE A 81 0.23 -4.06 -8.93
N ASP A 82 -0.91 -3.43 -8.67
CA ASP A 82 -2.11 -4.18 -8.30
C ASP A 82 -2.61 -5.01 -9.49
N SER A 83 -3.20 -6.15 -9.19
CA SER A 83 -3.58 -7.15 -10.21
C SER A 83 -4.75 -6.73 -11.14
N ASP A 84 -5.25 -5.53 -10.95
CA ASP A 84 -6.26 -4.84 -11.77
C ASP A 84 -5.72 -3.56 -12.44
N ASP A 85 -4.44 -3.24 -12.19
CA ASP A 85 -3.75 -2.09 -12.79
C ASP A 85 -2.88 -2.51 -14.00
N ALA A 86 -2.39 -1.51 -14.73
CA ALA A 86 -1.48 -1.67 -15.85
C ALA A 86 -0.32 -0.68 -15.78
N LEU A 87 0.88 -1.09 -16.17
CA LEU A 87 1.95 -0.12 -16.44
C LEU A 87 1.60 0.71 -17.68
N SER A 88 1.85 2.01 -17.60
CA SER A 88 1.71 2.88 -18.76
C SER A 88 2.80 2.58 -19.79
N GLU A 89 2.62 3.06 -21.01
CA GLU A 89 3.61 2.87 -22.08
C GLU A 89 5.00 3.41 -21.66
N ASN A 90 6.04 2.61 -21.89
CA ASN A 90 7.44 2.92 -21.57
C ASN A 90 7.70 3.20 -20.07
N ALA A 91 6.85 2.75 -19.16
CA ALA A 91 7.00 3.00 -17.71
C ALA A 91 8.34 2.49 -17.18
N VAL A 92 8.74 1.28 -17.55
CA VAL A 92 10.03 0.69 -17.12
C VAL A 92 11.20 1.54 -17.57
N GLU A 93 11.22 1.97 -18.83
CA GLU A 93 12.28 2.84 -19.37
C GLU A 93 12.33 4.18 -18.64
N LYS A 94 11.18 4.82 -18.39
CA LYS A 94 11.10 6.08 -17.64
C LYS A 94 11.66 5.95 -16.22
N ILE A 95 11.30 4.87 -15.53
CA ILE A 95 11.77 4.58 -14.17
C ILE A 95 13.29 4.38 -14.16
N ILE A 96 13.83 3.54 -15.05
CA ILE A 96 15.26 3.26 -15.14
C ILE A 96 16.05 4.52 -15.50
N ASN A 97 15.59 5.29 -16.48
CA ASN A 97 16.23 6.54 -16.89
C ASN A 97 16.27 7.55 -15.74
N LYS A 98 15.15 7.72 -15.02
CA LYS A 98 15.12 8.58 -13.83
C LYS A 98 16.07 8.10 -12.76
N TRP A 99 16.06 6.79 -12.46
CA TRP A 99 16.92 6.21 -11.43
C TRP A 99 18.41 6.42 -11.75
N ASN A 100 18.83 6.18 -12.97
CA ASN A 100 20.21 6.39 -13.40
C ASN A 100 20.71 7.84 -13.22
N GLN A 101 19.80 8.82 -13.28
CA GLN A 101 20.13 10.23 -13.04
C GLN A 101 20.27 10.58 -11.55
N VAL A 102 19.66 9.80 -10.66
CA VAL A 102 19.51 10.19 -9.24
C VAL A 102 20.09 9.19 -8.24
N LYS A 103 20.45 7.97 -8.65
CA LYS A 103 20.87 6.87 -7.74
C LYS A 103 22.05 7.24 -6.82
N SER A 104 22.93 8.16 -7.23
CA SER A 104 24.06 8.63 -6.41
C SER A 104 23.65 9.63 -5.31
N LYS A 105 22.39 10.10 -5.29
CA LYS A 105 21.92 11.15 -4.36
C LYS A 105 21.34 10.61 -3.05
N GLY A 106 21.37 9.29 -2.82
CA GLY A 106 20.94 8.67 -1.55
C GLY A 106 19.42 8.60 -1.35
N TYR A 107 18.61 8.74 -2.41
CA TYR A 107 17.14 8.55 -2.33
C TYR A 107 16.77 7.10 -2.00
N ALA A 108 15.63 6.92 -1.33
CA ALA A 108 15.04 5.62 -1.12
C ALA A 108 14.43 5.01 -2.40
N GLY A 109 14.28 5.81 -3.43
CA GLY A 109 13.66 5.41 -4.69
C GLY A 109 13.02 6.59 -5.41
N ILE A 110 11.93 6.33 -6.10
CA ILE A 110 11.21 7.27 -6.95
C ILE A 110 9.73 7.31 -6.52
N ILE A 111 9.12 8.49 -6.60
CA ILE A 111 7.67 8.68 -6.56
C ILE A 111 7.20 9.21 -7.91
N ALA A 112 6.20 8.56 -8.52
CA ALA A 112 5.70 8.88 -9.85
C ALA A 112 4.17 9.03 -9.84
N LEU A 113 3.59 9.38 -10.99
CA LEU A 113 2.16 9.60 -11.14
C LEU A 113 1.44 8.33 -11.56
N ASP A 114 0.21 8.19 -11.02
CA ASP A 114 -0.81 7.27 -11.50
C ASP A 114 -1.87 8.05 -12.29
N ALA A 115 -2.42 7.42 -13.33
CA ALA A 115 -3.55 7.94 -14.11
C ALA A 115 -4.76 7.01 -14.01
N ASN A 116 -5.94 7.55 -14.15
CA ASN A 116 -7.16 6.76 -14.28
C ASN A 116 -7.18 6.11 -15.66
N MET A 117 -7.25 4.79 -15.72
CA MET A 117 -7.17 3.99 -16.93
C MET A 117 -8.24 4.35 -17.98
N ASN A 118 -9.45 4.70 -17.54
CA ASN A 118 -10.57 4.98 -18.43
C ASN A 118 -10.55 6.41 -19.01
N THR A 119 -9.94 7.36 -18.27
CA THR A 119 -9.98 8.78 -18.66
C THR A 119 -8.61 9.34 -19.04
N GLY A 120 -7.52 8.64 -18.74
CA GLY A 120 -6.14 9.11 -18.92
C GLY A 120 -5.76 10.27 -18.00
N LYS A 121 -6.64 10.70 -17.09
CA LYS A 121 -6.37 11.84 -16.20
C LYS A 121 -5.54 11.39 -15.00
N ILE A 122 -4.58 12.24 -14.61
CA ILE A 122 -3.78 12.02 -13.39
C ILE A 122 -4.73 11.87 -12.19
N ILE A 123 -4.45 10.86 -11.35
CA ILE A 123 -5.20 10.63 -10.11
C ILE A 123 -4.78 11.68 -9.07
N GLY A 124 -5.74 12.49 -8.65
CA GLY A 124 -5.51 13.59 -7.74
C GLY A 124 -4.69 14.72 -8.38
N LYS A 125 -3.67 15.21 -7.67
CA LYS A 125 -2.80 16.30 -8.14
C LYS A 125 -1.48 15.76 -8.69
N GLY A 126 -0.96 16.40 -9.75
CA GLY A 126 0.42 16.23 -10.17
C GLY A 126 1.41 16.83 -9.17
N PHE A 127 2.70 16.60 -9.38
CA PHE A 127 3.72 17.26 -8.58
C PHE A 127 3.92 18.72 -9.05
N PRO A 128 4.20 19.67 -8.14
CA PRO A 128 4.68 21.00 -8.54
C PRO A 128 5.87 20.90 -9.48
N LYS A 129 5.96 21.81 -10.45
CA LYS A 129 6.99 21.76 -11.50
C LYS A 129 8.43 21.82 -10.97
N ASP A 130 8.63 22.48 -9.84
CA ASP A 130 9.91 22.67 -9.15
C ASP A 130 10.21 21.58 -8.11
N MET A 131 9.26 20.68 -7.85
CA MET A 131 9.44 19.59 -6.88
C MET A 131 10.31 18.50 -7.49
N THR A 132 11.56 18.39 -7.06
CA THR A 132 12.51 17.37 -7.53
C THR A 132 12.62 16.19 -6.58
N GLU A 133 12.21 16.36 -5.31
CA GLU A 133 12.25 15.36 -4.26
C GLU A 133 11.15 15.61 -3.23
N THR A 134 10.68 14.55 -2.58
CA THR A 134 9.72 14.63 -1.48
C THR A 134 9.76 13.32 -0.66
N THR A 135 9.09 13.27 0.48
CA THR A 135 8.62 12.02 1.08
C THR A 135 7.17 11.78 0.69
N LEU A 136 6.65 10.57 0.82
CA LEU A 136 5.22 10.32 0.59
C LEU A 136 4.35 11.16 1.53
N SER A 137 4.68 11.16 2.82
CA SER A 137 3.99 11.98 3.82
C SER A 137 4.13 13.48 3.53
N GLY A 138 5.31 13.93 3.11
CA GLY A 138 5.58 15.33 2.75
C GLY A 138 4.77 15.81 1.56
N TYR A 139 4.59 14.97 0.53
CA TYR A 139 3.74 15.29 -0.61
C TYR A 139 2.29 15.55 -0.15
N TYR A 140 1.70 14.68 0.67
CA TYR A 140 0.35 14.88 1.17
C TYR A 140 0.24 16.06 2.15
N ALA A 141 1.23 16.26 3.00
CA ALA A 141 1.27 17.39 3.92
C ALA A 141 1.34 18.75 3.20
N SER A 142 1.96 18.80 2.02
CA SER A 142 2.01 20.00 1.17
C SER A 142 0.73 20.23 0.33
N GLY A 143 -0.33 19.47 0.57
CA GLY A 143 -1.61 19.57 -0.14
C GLY A 143 -1.71 18.73 -1.40
N GLY A 144 -0.83 17.76 -1.56
CA GLY A 144 -0.92 16.71 -2.58
C GLY A 144 -2.14 15.81 -2.36
N SER A 145 -2.58 15.12 -3.41
CA SER A 145 -3.74 14.21 -3.35
C SER A 145 -3.66 13.12 -4.42
N GLY A 146 -4.46 12.07 -4.21
CA GLY A 146 -4.54 10.91 -5.11
C GLY A 146 -3.36 9.96 -4.98
N ASP A 147 -3.56 8.74 -5.44
CA ASP A 147 -2.54 7.69 -5.37
C ASP A 147 -1.31 8.04 -6.22
N LYS A 148 -0.17 7.53 -5.79
CA LYS A 148 1.12 7.75 -6.44
C LYS A 148 1.85 6.43 -6.54
N LYS A 149 2.50 6.17 -7.68
CA LYS A 149 3.33 5.00 -7.86
C LYS A 149 4.64 5.18 -7.09
N LEU A 150 4.91 4.22 -6.22
CA LEU A 150 6.11 4.17 -5.39
C LEU A 150 7.05 3.10 -5.92
N ILE A 151 8.27 3.50 -6.23
CA ILE A 151 9.35 2.62 -6.66
C ILE A 151 10.44 2.74 -5.60
N TYR A 152 10.70 1.68 -4.85
CA TYR A 152 11.68 1.70 -3.77
C TYR A 152 12.94 0.92 -4.15
N ARG A 153 14.06 1.35 -3.58
CA ARG A 153 15.25 0.49 -3.48
C ARG A 153 14.93 -0.70 -2.60
N THR A 154 15.32 -1.87 -3.06
CA THR A 154 15.05 -3.14 -2.36
C THR A 154 15.78 -3.23 -1.02
N ASP A 155 17.01 -2.74 -0.92
CA ASP A 155 17.75 -2.67 0.34
C ASP A 155 17.07 -1.74 1.37
N ILE A 156 16.48 -0.62 0.92
CA ILE A 156 15.80 0.31 1.81
C ILE A 156 14.46 -0.24 2.30
N ILE A 157 13.62 -0.80 1.42
CA ILE A 157 12.32 -1.38 1.84
C ILE A 157 12.52 -2.58 2.78
N ASN A 158 13.63 -3.31 2.64
CA ASN A 158 14.01 -4.42 3.50
C ASN A 158 14.72 -3.99 4.79
N SER A 159 15.21 -2.75 4.87
CA SER A 159 15.84 -2.21 6.10
C SER A 159 14.84 -1.87 7.21
N VAL A 160 13.54 -1.76 6.89
CA VAL A 160 12.46 -1.54 7.86
C VAL A 160 11.75 -2.85 8.19
N PRO A 161 11.20 -2.98 9.41
CA PRO A 161 10.57 -4.22 9.85
C PRO A 161 9.46 -4.69 8.91
N GLU A 162 9.27 -5.99 8.83
CA GLU A 162 8.15 -6.59 8.09
C GLU A 162 6.79 -6.11 8.61
N TYR A 163 5.77 -6.27 7.80
CA TYR A 163 4.40 -6.05 8.24
C TYR A 163 4.06 -7.09 9.32
N PRO A 164 3.68 -6.65 10.54
CA PRO A 164 3.23 -7.58 11.56
C PRO A 164 1.94 -8.29 11.14
N VAL A 165 1.81 -9.53 11.60
CA VAL A 165 0.64 -10.38 11.35
C VAL A 165 -0.10 -10.56 12.67
N PHE A 166 -1.41 -10.35 12.66
CA PHE A 166 -2.28 -10.55 13.81
C PHE A 166 -3.25 -11.69 13.53
N ASP A 167 -3.43 -12.59 14.50
CA ASP A 167 -4.32 -13.72 14.35
C ASP A 167 -5.73 -13.31 13.95
N ASN A 168 -6.24 -13.94 12.90
CA ASN A 168 -7.57 -13.71 12.31
C ASN A 168 -7.76 -12.31 11.68
N GLU A 169 -6.70 -11.54 11.42
CA GLU A 169 -6.76 -10.24 10.76
C GLU A 169 -6.00 -10.30 9.43
N LYS A 170 -6.70 -10.01 8.33
CA LYS A 170 -6.14 -10.08 6.96
C LYS A 170 -5.91 -8.70 6.33
N TYR A 171 -5.83 -7.65 7.13
CA TYR A 171 -5.57 -6.30 6.68
C TYR A 171 -4.56 -5.60 7.57
N LEU A 172 -3.59 -4.94 6.96
CA LEU A 172 -2.72 -3.94 7.57
C LEU A 172 -2.41 -2.86 6.52
N ALA A 173 -2.36 -1.60 6.95
CA ALA A 173 -2.03 -0.48 6.06
C ALA A 173 -0.59 -0.61 5.51
N LEU A 174 -0.45 -0.71 4.18
CA LEU A 174 0.86 -0.79 3.53
C LEU A 174 1.70 0.48 3.75
N ALA A 175 1.05 1.60 4.04
CA ALA A 175 1.71 2.85 4.41
C ALA A 175 2.62 2.74 5.65
N TYR A 176 2.54 1.67 6.44
CA TYR A 176 3.42 1.41 7.58
C TYR A 176 4.91 1.47 7.21
N LYS A 177 5.35 0.70 6.22
CA LYS A 177 6.75 0.70 5.79
C LYS A 177 7.15 2.05 5.19
N TYR A 178 6.29 2.64 4.37
CA TYR A 178 6.54 3.92 3.72
C TYR A 178 6.72 5.04 4.75
N LYS A 179 5.89 5.06 5.80
CA LYS A 179 6.01 6.04 6.88
C LYS A 179 7.31 5.91 7.66
N LEU A 180 7.81 4.70 7.88
CA LEU A 180 9.11 4.48 8.52
C LEU A 180 10.27 4.92 7.63
N ILE A 181 10.21 4.67 6.32
CA ILE A 181 11.21 5.09 5.35
C ILE A 181 11.26 6.62 5.26
N ASP A 182 10.11 7.28 5.24
CA ASP A 182 9.96 8.73 5.19
C ASP A 182 10.67 9.47 6.34
N GLN A 183 10.95 8.78 7.47
CA GLN A 183 11.69 9.37 8.59
C GLN A 183 13.18 9.57 8.30
N LYS A 184 13.73 8.87 7.30
CA LYS A 184 15.17 8.85 7.03
C LYS A 184 15.53 9.23 5.61
N TYR A 185 14.62 9.00 4.66
CA TYR A 185 14.92 9.11 3.23
C TYR A 185 13.83 9.89 2.52
N LYS A 186 14.24 10.52 1.41
CA LYS A 186 13.34 11.10 0.42
C LYS A 186 13.25 10.21 -0.81
N LEU A 187 12.25 10.46 -1.64
CA LEU A 187 12.05 9.89 -2.97
C LEU A 187 12.33 10.96 -4.02
N ALA A 188 12.97 10.60 -5.11
CA ALA A 188 13.11 11.47 -6.28
C ALA A 188 11.76 11.55 -7.01
N VAL A 189 11.36 12.72 -7.45
CA VAL A 189 10.10 12.93 -8.18
C VAL A 189 10.29 12.62 -9.66
N LEU A 190 9.46 11.74 -10.20
CA LEU A 190 9.24 11.52 -11.62
C LEU A 190 7.85 12.05 -11.97
N ASN A 191 7.77 13.27 -12.53
CA ASN A 191 6.49 13.91 -12.83
C ASN A 191 5.90 13.39 -14.16
N GLU A 192 5.83 12.07 -14.28
CA GLU A 192 5.28 11.35 -15.42
C GLU A 192 4.38 10.20 -14.94
N VAL A 193 3.38 9.87 -15.75
CA VAL A 193 2.52 8.71 -15.50
C VAL A 193 3.29 7.43 -15.83
N VAL A 194 3.27 6.49 -14.88
CA VAL A 194 3.91 5.18 -15.03
C VAL A 194 2.93 4.02 -14.74
N CYS A 195 1.75 4.31 -14.22
CA CYS A 195 0.73 3.29 -13.96
C CYS A 195 -0.66 3.83 -14.29
N ASP A 196 -1.46 3.00 -14.95
CA ASP A 196 -2.87 3.23 -15.24
C ASP A 196 -3.69 2.38 -14.27
N VAL A 197 -4.50 3.05 -13.44
CA VAL A 197 -5.25 2.48 -12.32
C VAL A 197 -6.74 2.45 -12.62
N GLU A 198 -7.39 1.34 -12.31
CA GLU A 198 -8.84 1.22 -12.36
C GLU A 198 -9.42 1.01 -10.95
N TYR A 199 -10.27 1.94 -10.50
CA TYR A 199 -10.96 1.77 -9.23
C TYR A 199 -12.10 0.75 -9.37
N GLN A 200 -11.99 -0.37 -8.65
CA GLN A 200 -13.00 -1.40 -8.60
C GLN A 200 -14.10 -1.05 -7.60
N GLU A 201 -15.36 -1.34 -7.92
CA GLU A 201 -16.50 -1.09 -7.02
C GLU A 201 -16.43 -1.95 -5.74
N ASP A 202 -15.81 -3.14 -5.80
CA ASP A 202 -15.59 -4.05 -4.68
C ASP A 202 -14.26 -3.83 -3.94
N GLY A 203 -13.54 -2.74 -4.28
CA GLY A 203 -12.24 -2.40 -3.71
C GLY A 203 -12.28 -2.20 -2.18
N ASN A 204 -11.16 -2.46 -1.52
CA ASN A 204 -11.00 -2.37 -0.07
C ASN A 204 -11.41 -0.99 0.50
N SER A 205 -11.35 0.08 -0.29
CA SER A 205 -11.71 1.43 0.11
C SER A 205 -13.20 1.60 0.45
N HIS A 206 -14.09 0.80 -0.15
CA HIS A 206 -15.54 0.89 0.06
C HIS A 206 -16.05 0.18 1.32
N ILE A 207 -15.22 -0.67 1.94
CA ILE A 207 -15.63 -1.51 3.09
C ILE A 207 -14.84 -1.21 4.37
N MET A 208 -14.36 0.03 4.51
CA MET A 208 -13.50 0.43 5.65
C MET A 208 -14.12 0.14 7.02
N TYR A 209 -15.44 0.39 7.21
CA TYR A 209 -16.09 0.09 8.50
C TYR A 209 -16.06 -1.41 8.85
N LYS A 210 -16.23 -2.29 7.86
CA LYS A 210 -16.07 -3.73 8.06
C LYS A 210 -14.64 -4.08 8.45
N GLN A 211 -13.66 -3.40 7.86
CA GLN A 211 -12.24 -3.64 8.17
C GLN A 211 -11.90 -3.20 9.59
N TYR A 212 -12.36 -2.01 10.07
CA TYR A 212 -12.19 -1.58 11.46
C TYR A 212 -12.69 -2.62 12.47
N MET A 213 -13.85 -3.22 12.19
CA MET A 213 -14.41 -4.24 13.06
C MET A 213 -13.72 -5.59 12.96
N LYS A 214 -13.21 -5.96 11.78
CA LYS A 214 -12.56 -7.27 11.54
C LYS A 214 -11.07 -7.28 11.87
N CYS A 215 -10.39 -6.13 11.78
CA CYS A 215 -8.94 -6.03 11.92
C CYS A 215 -8.51 -4.96 12.95
N PRO A 216 -9.13 -4.93 14.16
CA PRO A 216 -8.92 -3.83 15.10
C PRO A 216 -7.50 -3.77 15.68
N LYS A 217 -6.80 -4.92 15.82
CA LYS A 217 -5.40 -4.95 16.29
C LYS A 217 -4.48 -4.31 15.25
N SER A 218 -4.69 -4.61 13.98
CA SER A 218 -3.95 -4.04 12.85
C SER A 218 -4.13 -2.53 12.77
N PHE A 219 -5.37 -2.04 12.93
CA PHE A 219 -5.63 -0.60 12.97
C PHE A 219 -5.03 0.06 14.20
N ALA A 220 -5.18 -0.52 15.39
CA ALA A 220 -4.55 0.00 16.61
C ALA A 220 -3.01 0.07 16.46
N PHE A 221 -2.39 -0.95 15.86
CA PHE A 221 -0.96 -0.93 15.55
C PHE A 221 -0.61 0.22 14.60
N TRP A 222 -1.33 0.36 13.49
CA TRP A 222 -1.11 1.44 12.54
C TRP A 222 -1.25 2.82 13.20
N ARG A 223 -2.26 3.02 14.05
CA ARG A 223 -2.42 4.28 14.79
C ARG A 223 -1.25 4.56 15.73
N LYS A 224 -0.69 3.53 16.39
CA LYS A 224 0.53 3.72 17.20
C LYS A 224 1.68 4.28 16.36
N ILE A 225 1.87 3.79 15.14
CA ILE A 225 2.90 4.30 14.23
C ILE A 225 2.61 5.76 13.83
N CYS A 226 1.36 6.08 13.48
CA CYS A 226 0.96 7.46 13.17
C CYS A 226 1.15 8.41 14.37
N MET A 227 0.91 7.96 15.60
CA MET A 227 1.13 8.73 16.81
C MET A 227 2.62 8.93 17.14
N GLN A 228 3.49 8.01 16.74
CA GLN A 228 4.94 8.17 16.86
C GLN A 228 5.49 9.19 15.87
N TYR A 229 4.98 9.17 14.64
CA TYR A 229 5.42 9.97 13.50
C TYR A 229 4.23 10.77 12.91
N PRO A 230 3.70 11.76 13.64
CA PRO A 230 2.49 12.47 13.23
C PRO A 230 2.77 13.43 12.06
N ASP A 231 1.86 13.47 11.09
CA ASP A 231 1.94 14.40 9.95
C ASP A 231 1.56 15.84 10.37
N SER A 232 0.77 15.99 11.44
CA SER A 232 0.39 17.27 12.07
C SER A 232 -0.19 17.05 13.46
N ASN A 233 -0.23 18.12 14.29
CA ASN A 233 -0.88 18.06 15.61
C ASN A 233 -2.37 17.69 15.51
N LYS A 234 -3.09 18.20 14.50
CA LYS A 234 -4.48 17.84 14.26
C LYS A 234 -4.64 16.37 13.97
N ARG A 235 -3.78 15.82 13.09
CA ARG A 235 -3.81 14.41 12.74
C ARG A 235 -3.47 13.52 13.94
N LEU A 236 -2.50 13.92 14.76
CA LEU A 236 -2.13 13.21 15.99
C LEU A 236 -3.34 13.02 16.92
N LEU A 237 -4.16 14.08 17.13
CA LEU A 237 -5.36 13.96 17.97
C LEU A 237 -6.38 12.97 17.38
N VAL A 238 -6.60 13.04 16.08
CA VAL A 238 -7.49 12.10 15.37
C VAL A 238 -6.96 10.66 15.52
N ASP A 239 -5.66 10.44 15.34
CA ASP A 239 -5.06 9.12 15.47
C ASP A 239 -5.13 8.58 16.92
N CYS A 240 -5.04 9.45 17.94
CA CYS A 240 -5.27 9.06 19.34
C CYS A 240 -6.71 8.56 19.57
N VAL A 241 -7.71 9.26 19.02
CA VAL A 241 -9.13 8.87 19.15
C VAL A 241 -9.38 7.53 18.46
N HIS A 242 -8.88 7.36 17.23
CA HIS A 242 -8.99 6.09 16.52
C HIS A 242 -8.24 4.96 17.22
N TYR A 243 -7.02 5.21 17.73
CA TYR A 243 -6.25 4.22 18.50
C TYR A 243 -7.05 3.69 19.68
N VAL A 244 -7.72 4.58 20.42
CA VAL A 244 -8.60 4.17 21.53
C VAL A 244 -9.77 3.32 21.03
N ALA A 245 -10.46 3.78 19.97
CA ALA A 245 -11.60 3.05 19.42
C ALA A 245 -11.22 1.64 18.96
N ASP A 246 -10.14 1.54 18.18
CA ASP A 246 -9.61 0.28 17.66
C ASP A 246 -9.15 -0.64 18.81
N SER A 247 -8.51 -0.09 19.85
CA SER A 247 -8.08 -0.84 21.04
C SER A 247 -9.26 -1.38 21.85
N ILE A 248 -10.34 -0.61 21.99
CA ILE A 248 -11.58 -1.07 22.67
C ILE A 248 -12.24 -2.20 21.87
N ILE A 249 -12.32 -2.09 20.53
CA ILE A 249 -12.85 -3.15 19.66
C ILE A 249 -11.98 -4.40 19.76
N ALA A 250 -10.65 -4.26 19.79
CA ALA A 250 -9.68 -5.33 19.98
C ALA A 250 -9.69 -5.93 21.41
N LYS A 251 -10.48 -5.37 22.33
CA LYS A 251 -10.51 -5.74 23.76
C LYS A 251 -9.15 -5.62 24.47
N ASN A 252 -8.29 -4.71 24.00
CA ASN A 252 -6.99 -4.45 24.62
C ASN A 252 -7.17 -3.60 25.90
N LYS A 253 -7.00 -4.20 27.06
CA LYS A 253 -7.09 -3.52 28.38
C LYS A 253 -5.86 -2.68 28.71
N HIS A 254 -4.78 -2.86 27.98
CA HIS A 254 -3.48 -2.20 28.26
C HIS A 254 -3.20 -1.02 27.30
N TYR A 255 -4.16 -0.57 26.51
CA TYR A 255 -3.98 0.41 25.44
C TYR A 255 -3.34 1.74 25.91
N ILE A 256 -3.64 2.20 27.13
CA ILE A 256 -3.01 3.40 27.68
C ILE A 256 -1.52 3.17 27.96
N LYS A 257 -1.17 2.01 28.57
CA LYS A 257 0.23 1.66 28.89
C LYS A 257 1.06 1.48 27.60
N GLU A 258 0.47 0.91 26.59
CA GLU A 258 1.10 0.61 25.28
C GLU A 258 1.15 1.81 24.34
N SER A 259 0.45 2.90 24.68
CA SER A 259 0.41 4.08 23.84
C SER A 259 1.74 4.83 23.82
N PRO A 260 2.21 5.28 22.65
CA PRO A 260 3.36 6.19 22.55
C PRO A 260 3.05 7.62 23.06
N ARG A 261 1.77 7.95 23.27
CA ARG A 261 1.29 9.28 23.73
C ARG A 261 0.28 9.11 24.86
N ARG A 262 0.69 8.57 26.00
CA ARG A 262 -0.20 8.15 27.10
C ARG A 262 -1.18 9.23 27.55
N ILE A 263 -0.73 10.47 27.79
CA ILE A 263 -1.58 11.59 28.24
C ILE A 263 -2.65 11.89 27.20
N LEU A 264 -2.26 12.02 25.92
CA LEU A 264 -3.23 12.26 24.84
C LEU A 264 -4.21 11.10 24.69
N THR A 265 -3.77 9.87 24.90
CA THR A 265 -4.63 8.69 24.85
C THR A 265 -5.67 8.69 25.98
N VAL A 266 -5.30 9.10 27.19
CA VAL A 266 -6.25 9.26 28.30
C VAL A 266 -7.30 10.32 27.93
N LEU A 267 -6.88 11.48 27.43
CA LEU A 267 -7.81 12.55 26.97
C LEU A 267 -8.68 12.11 25.79
N ALA A 268 -8.16 11.25 24.93
CA ALA A 268 -8.89 10.71 23.77
C ALA A 268 -9.83 9.54 24.14
N THR A 269 -9.82 9.05 25.39
CA THR A 269 -10.64 7.89 25.79
C THR A 269 -12.14 8.15 25.65
N PRO A 270 -12.72 9.28 26.13
CA PRO A 270 -14.15 9.49 25.94
C PRO A 270 -14.59 9.56 24.47
N PRO A 271 -13.98 10.38 23.59
CA PRO A 271 -14.36 10.39 22.18
C PRO A 271 -14.04 9.07 21.45
N GLY A 272 -12.99 8.35 21.84
CA GLY A 272 -12.65 7.04 21.27
C GLY A 272 -13.68 5.95 21.63
N LEU A 273 -14.23 6.00 22.85
CA LEU A 273 -15.34 5.12 23.24
C LEU A 273 -16.58 5.39 22.37
N LEU A 274 -16.96 6.65 22.18
CA LEU A 274 -18.08 7.02 21.31
C LEU A 274 -17.85 6.56 19.86
N LEU A 275 -16.63 6.73 19.35
CA LEU A 275 -16.27 6.27 18.01
C LEU A 275 -16.37 4.73 17.89
N SER A 276 -15.95 3.98 18.92
CA SER A 276 -16.07 2.51 18.92
C SER A 276 -17.53 2.05 18.88
N LEU A 277 -18.43 2.73 19.60
CA LEU A 277 -19.87 2.47 19.57
C LEU A 277 -20.45 2.82 18.19
N PHE A 278 -20.05 3.95 17.61
CA PHE A 278 -20.47 4.31 16.25
C PHE A 278 -20.07 3.24 15.21
N PHE A 279 -18.85 2.70 15.28
CA PHE A 279 -18.42 1.64 14.36
C PHE A 279 -19.26 0.37 14.51
N ARG A 280 -19.62 -0.01 15.73
CA ARG A 280 -20.52 -1.16 15.99
C ARG A 280 -21.90 -0.93 15.41
N MET A 281 -22.52 0.21 15.68
CA MET A 281 -23.85 0.55 15.14
C MET A 281 -23.87 0.55 13.62
N LYS A 282 -22.82 1.09 12.97
CA LYS A 282 -22.71 1.09 11.51
C LYS A 282 -22.54 -0.35 10.96
N MET A 283 -21.83 -1.22 11.68
CA MET A 283 -21.69 -2.61 11.27
C MET A 283 -23.02 -3.37 11.37
N ASP A 284 -23.78 -3.16 12.46
CA ASP A 284 -25.09 -3.78 12.66
C ASP A 284 -26.06 -3.36 11.56
N SER A 285 -26.12 -2.07 11.24
CA SER A 285 -26.96 -1.56 10.13
C SER A 285 -26.60 -2.13 8.75
N LEU A 286 -25.34 -2.49 8.52
CA LEU A 286 -24.90 -3.14 7.27
C LEU A 286 -25.23 -4.64 7.23
N MET A 287 -25.54 -5.27 8.36
CA MET A 287 -25.98 -6.67 8.44
C MET A 287 -27.49 -6.81 8.31
N GLU A 288 -28.27 -5.78 8.70
CA GLU A 288 -29.74 -5.79 8.60
C GLU A 288 -30.25 -5.53 7.18
N VAL A 289 -29.43 -4.98 6.29
CA VAL A 289 -29.80 -4.68 4.87
C VAL A 289 -29.53 -5.88 3.93
N LYS A 290 -29.14 -7.03 4.45
CA LYS A 290 -28.99 -8.29 3.72
C LYS A 290 -30.11 -9.25 4.06
#